data_3abb337eb0522558efdd802209394457
#
_entry.id   3abb337eb0522558efdd802209394457
#
_cell.length_a   1.000
_cell.length_b   1.000
_cell.length_c   1.000
_cell.angle_alpha   90.00
_cell.angle_beta   90.00
_cell.angle_gamma   90.00
#
_symmetry.space_group_name_H-M   'P 1'
#
loop_
_entity.id
_entity.type
_entity.pdbx_description
1 polymer ?
#
loop_
_entity_poly.entity_id
_entity_poly.type
_entity_poly.pdbx_seq_one_letter_code
_entity_poly.pdbx_strand_id
1 'polypeptide(L)'
;MPEEERQVYEALVRNAVILASFVLNLAPEHRPNLNVQANAYDPFLFVDEALAAQMVYLYQEVSGTFAGSMEELVQVYGKADGTLRIASVDIGGGTTDVMIAEYTDRLPGTGTALSIKRLFQDGVSIAGDEICRAIVEDIVFPQVLDQLGSPQARARMSHLFGEGDAGHGASWETLRGRVVPQFWLPLARCYWALGEGFEIPEHFAGRMLTVSEIEQTFGVSLSGSVVLEEADRFLSEVVPDFPGLGNILFKFDPEAVVRAVHKVLREPLRRYADILAQFDVDLLVLAGRTSALKCIQDI
;
A
#
# COMPACT_ATOMS: atom_id res chain seq x y z
N MET A 1 3.47 12.30 4.78
CA MET A 1 4.90 12.39 4.30
C MET A 1 5.64 13.36 5.20
N PRO A 2 6.73 12.97 5.88
CA PRO A 2 7.57 13.83 6.69
C PRO A 2 8.04 15.07 5.90
N GLU A 3 8.26 16.20 6.59
CA GLU A 3 8.62 17.47 5.95
C GLU A 3 9.91 17.38 5.11
N GLU A 4 10.91 16.62 5.59
CA GLU A 4 12.17 16.41 4.87
C GLU A 4 11.95 15.65 3.55
N GLU A 5 11.13 14.60 3.57
CA GLU A 5 10.78 13.83 2.36
C GLU A 5 9.98 14.69 1.38
N ARG A 6 9.08 15.54 1.88
CA ARG A 6 8.33 16.48 1.05
C ARG A 6 9.23 17.44 0.30
N GLN A 7 10.25 18.00 0.96
CA GLN A 7 11.22 18.90 0.33
C GLN A 7 12.04 18.19 -0.75
N VAL A 8 12.44 16.92 -0.51
CA VAL A 8 13.13 16.11 -1.51
C VAL A 8 12.22 15.82 -2.70
N TYR A 9 10.96 15.47 -2.45
CA TYR A 9 9.97 15.21 -3.50
C TYR A 9 9.69 16.45 -4.35
N GLU A 10 9.49 17.61 -3.72
CA GLU A 10 9.32 18.89 -4.42
C GLU A 10 10.51 19.21 -5.32
N ALA A 11 11.74 19.00 -4.82
CA ALA A 11 12.95 19.19 -5.61
C ALA A 11 13.04 18.23 -6.80
N LEU A 12 12.67 16.96 -6.63
CA LEU A 12 12.64 15.95 -7.70
C LEU A 12 11.59 16.29 -8.77
N VAL A 13 10.37 16.67 -8.36
CA VAL A 13 9.31 17.08 -9.30
C VAL A 13 9.71 18.32 -10.06
N ARG A 14 10.30 19.32 -9.40
CA ARG A 14 10.82 20.53 -10.04
C ARG A 14 11.87 20.20 -11.09
N ASN A 15 12.84 19.35 -10.76
CA ASN A 15 13.88 18.90 -11.70
C ASN A 15 13.31 18.10 -12.86
N ALA A 16 12.32 17.23 -12.63
CA ALA A 16 11.64 16.47 -13.67
C ALA A 16 10.90 17.38 -14.65
N VAL A 17 10.20 18.41 -14.15
CA VAL A 17 9.51 19.42 -14.99
C VAL A 17 10.51 20.22 -15.83
N ILE A 18 11.63 20.64 -15.25
CA ILE A 18 12.70 21.33 -15.98
C ILE A 18 13.26 20.41 -17.07
N LEU A 19 13.59 19.15 -16.73
CA LEU A 19 14.12 18.19 -17.71
C LEU A 19 13.11 17.92 -18.83
N ALA A 20 11.83 17.71 -18.50
CA ALA A 20 10.78 17.52 -19.49
C ALA A 20 10.66 18.72 -20.44
N SER A 21 10.80 19.95 -19.94
CA SER A 21 10.77 21.16 -20.77
C SER A 21 11.93 21.24 -21.74
N PHE A 22 13.09 20.68 -21.39
CA PHE A 22 14.24 20.55 -22.30
C PHE A 22 14.05 19.43 -23.33
N VAL A 23 13.56 18.27 -22.90
CA VAL A 23 13.42 17.09 -23.77
C VAL A 23 12.29 17.27 -24.79
N LEU A 24 11.19 17.87 -24.38
CA LEU A 24 10.01 18.07 -25.21
C LEU A 24 10.23 19.12 -26.33
N ASN A 25 11.33 19.89 -26.31
CA ASN A 25 11.78 20.85 -27.30
C ASN A 25 10.63 21.33 -28.23
N LEU A 26 9.55 21.80 -27.58
CA LEU A 26 8.37 22.28 -28.30
C LEU A 26 8.84 23.38 -29.22
N ALA A 27 8.65 23.18 -30.53
CA ALA A 27 8.95 24.17 -31.53
C ALA A 27 8.35 25.51 -31.08
N PRO A 28 9.04 26.64 -31.27
CA PRO A 28 8.61 27.95 -30.76
C PRO A 28 7.16 28.31 -31.09
N GLU A 29 6.67 27.84 -32.24
CA GLU A 29 5.29 28.02 -32.73
C GLU A 29 4.24 27.19 -31.93
N HIS A 30 4.65 26.16 -31.20
CA HIS A 30 3.78 25.33 -30.37
C HIS A 30 3.87 25.68 -28.88
N ARG A 31 4.67 26.70 -28.54
CA ARG A 31 4.66 27.25 -27.18
C ARG A 31 3.42 28.13 -27.05
N PRO A 32 2.34 27.69 -26.38
CA PRO A 32 1.28 28.64 -26.05
C PRO A 32 1.94 29.72 -25.21
N ASN A 33 1.92 30.98 -25.61
CA ASN A 33 2.47 32.19 -24.97
C ASN A 33 3.00 31.99 -23.53
N LEU A 34 3.82 30.96 -23.37
CA LEU A 34 4.51 30.62 -22.15
C LEU A 34 5.70 31.58 -22.09
N ASN A 35 5.44 32.83 -21.74
CA ASN A 35 6.38 33.63 -21.00
C ASN A 35 6.60 32.95 -19.64
N VAL A 36 7.08 31.72 -19.73
CA VAL A 36 7.36 30.89 -18.59
C VAL A 36 8.73 31.34 -18.11
N GLN A 37 8.72 32.39 -17.29
CA GLN A 37 9.81 32.59 -16.37
C GLN A 37 10.00 31.25 -15.61
N ALA A 38 11.23 30.86 -15.33
CA ALA A 38 11.57 29.61 -14.65
C ALA A 38 10.77 29.35 -13.36
N ASN A 39 10.12 30.37 -12.82
CA ASN A 39 9.23 30.33 -11.66
C ASN A 39 7.79 29.87 -11.94
N ALA A 40 7.39 29.71 -13.20
CA ALA A 40 6.01 29.31 -13.54
C ALA A 40 5.74 27.82 -13.43
N TYR A 41 6.76 27.01 -13.20
CA TYR A 41 6.67 25.57 -12.94
C TYR A 41 7.12 25.24 -11.52
N ASP A 42 6.89 26.12 -10.57
CA ASP A 42 7.08 25.79 -9.17
C ASP A 42 5.94 24.84 -8.74
N PRO A 43 6.20 23.54 -8.54
CA PRO A 43 5.15 22.63 -8.10
C PRO A 43 4.79 23.01 -6.67
N PHE A 44 3.64 23.65 -6.51
CA PHE A 44 3.09 23.91 -5.19
C PHE A 44 2.37 22.65 -4.71
N LEU A 45 2.94 21.94 -3.77
CA LEU A 45 2.26 20.91 -3.01
C LEU A 45 1.49 21.55 -1.86
N PHE A 46 0.31 22.12 -2.17
CA PHE A 46 -0.56 22.73 -1.18
C PHE A 46 -1.28 21.74 -0.29
N VAL A 47 -1.47 20.52 -0.82
CA VAL A 47 -2.30 19.50 -0.21
C VAL A 47 -1.51 18.20 -0.22
N ASP A 48 -1.22 17.67 0.95
CA ASP A 48 -0.66 16.31 1.03
C ASP A 48 -1.76 15.25 0.81
N GLU A 49 -1.35 14.00 0.62
CA GLU A 49 -2.25 12.90 0.28
C GLU A 49 -3.32 12.68 1.37
N ALA A 50 -2.94 12.77 2.63
CA ALA A 50 -3.86 12.58 3.73
C ALA A 50 -4.93 13.69 3.81
N LEU A 51 -4.55 14.96 3.55
CA LEU A 51 -5.49 16.06 3.44
C LEU A 51 -6.38 15.93 2.20
N ALA A 52 -5.81 15.47 1.08
CA ALA A 52 -6.59 15.23 -0.13
C ALA A 52 -7.68 14.17 0.10
N ALA A 53 -7.38 13.09 0.81
CA ALA A 53 -8.36 12.06 1.17
C ALA A 53 -9.52 12.65 2.01
N GLN A 54 -9.21 13.49 3.01
CA GLN A 54 -10.23 14.18 3.80
C GLN A 54 -11.10 15.11 2.94
N MET A 55 -10.48 15.87 2.03
CA MET A 55 -11.21 16.79 1.16
C MET A 55 -12.13 16.05 0.18
N VAL A 56 -11.70 14.91 -0.38
CA VAL A 56 -12.55 14.07 -1.24
C VAL A 56 -13.75 13.54 -0.46
N TYR A 57 -13.52 13.03 0.75
CA TYR A 57 -14.58 12.56 1.62
C TYR A 57 -15.59 13.70 1.92
N LEU A 58 -15.09 14.85 2.38
CA LEU A 58 -15.93 16.01 2.68
C LEU A 58 -16.74 16.47 1.47
N TYR A 59 -16.12 16.52 0.30
CA TYR A 59 -16.83 16.89 -0.92
C TYR A 59 -17.97 15.91 -1.26
N GLN A 60 -17.73 14.62 -1.12
CA GLN A 60 -18.74 13.60 -1.37
C GLN A 60 -19.90 13.67 -0.38
N GLU A 61 -19.60 13.80 0.92
CA GLU A 61 -20.62 13.91 1.96
C GLU A 61 -21.44 15.20 1.81
N VAL A 62 -20.78 16.34 1.68
CA VAL A 62 -21.46 17.63 1.55
C VAL A 62 -22.33 17.67 0.28
N SER A 63 -21.81 17.20 -0.86
CA SER A 63 -22.55 17.23 -2.13
C SER A 63 -23.66 16.19 -2.20
N GLY A 64 -23.44 14.98 -1.63
CA GLY A 64 -24.37 13.87 -1.72
C GLY A 64 -25.40 13.84 -0.59
N THR A 65 -24.95 13.97 0.66
CA THR A 65 -25.79 13.76 1.85
C THR A 65 -26.40 15.07 2.35
N PHE A 66 -25.64 16.18 2.31
CA PHE A 66 -26.02 17.46 2.91
C PHE A 66 -26.39 18.56 1.88
N ALA A 67 -26.76 18.18 0.66
CA ALA A 67 -27.26 19.08 -0.39
C ALA A 67 -26.36 20.32 -0.66
N GLY A 68 -25.05 20.19 -0.43
CA GLY A 68 -24.07 21.26 -0.59
C GLY A 68 -23.83 22.10 0.68
N SER A 69 -24.46 21.75 1.80
CA SER A 69 -24.32 22.50 3.05
C SER A 69 -23.25 21.94 3.98
N MET A 70 -22.14 22.63 4.10
CA MET A 70 -21.10 22.30 5.09
C MET A 70 -21.57 22.57 6.52
N GLU A 71 -22.44 23.57 6.71
CA GLU A 71 -23.02 23.90 8.02
C GLU A 71 -23.83 22.73 8.57
N GLU A 72 -24.67 22.08 7.73
CA GLU A 72 -25.45 20.91 8.15
C GLU A 72 -24.54 19.73 8.50
N LEU A 73 -23.46 19.49 7.74
CA LEU A 73 -22.50 18.46 8.07
C LEU A 73 -21.84 18.71 9.44
N VAL A 74 -21.41 19.95 9.70
CA VAL A 74 -20.82 20.34 11.01
C VAL A 74 -21.85 20.23 12.13
N GLN A 75 -23.13 20.56 11.90
CA GLN A 75 -24.19 20.40 12.91
C GLN A 75 -24.46 18.92 13.25
N VAL A 76 -24.31 18.03 12.29
CA VAL A 76 -24.58 16.58 12.49
C VAL A 76 -23.39 15.88 13.14
N TYR A 77 -22.17 16.14 12.67
CA TYR A 77 -20.96 15.40 13.08
C TYR A 77 -20.02 16.20 13.98
N GLY A 78 -20.06 17.52 13.92
CA GLY A 78 -19.12 18.38 14.62
C GLY A 78 -19.55 18.72 16.05
N LYS A 79 -18.81 19.60 16.66
CA LYS A 79 -18.98 20.04 18.04
C LYS A 79 -19.93 21.23 18.15
N ALA A 80 -20.43 21.48 19.35
CA ALA A 80 -21.34 22.58 19.65
C ALA A 80 -20.74 23.99 19.38
N ASP A 81 -19.41 24.07 19.30
CA ASP A 81 -18.70 25.32 18.97
C ASP A 81 -18.56 25.57 17.46
N GLY A 82 -19.12 24.69 16.62
CA GLY A 82 -19.06 24.78 15.16
C GLY A 82 -17.74 24.27 14.56
N THR A 83 -16.99 23.48 15.29
CA THR A 83 -15.77 22.82 14.79
C THR A 83 -16.04 21.36 14.43
N LEU A 84 -15.33 20.85 13.43
CA LEU A 84 -15.34 19.45 13.02
C LEU A 84 -13.91 18.94 12.92
N ARG A 85 -13.57 17.93 13.72
CA ARG A 85 -12.24 17.31 13.69
C ARG A 85 -12.28 16.01 12.94
N ILE A 86 -11.56 15.96 11.83
CA ILE A 86 -11.44 14.79 11.00
C ILE A 86 -10.03 14.23 11.11
N ALA A 87 -9.94 12.92 11.38
CA ALA A 87 -8.72 12.18 11.20
C ALA A 87 -8.78 11.38 9.91
N SER A 88 -7.65 11.29 9.20
CA SER A 88 -7.44 10.31 8.14
C SER A 88 -6.30 9.39 8.52
N VAL A 89 -6.50 8.09 8.27
CA VAL A 89 -5.47 7.07 8.34
C VAL A 89 -5.35 6.48 6.94
N ASP A 90 -4.29 6.80 6.24
CA ASP A 90 -4.00 6.31 4.90
C ASP A 90 -3.01 5.15 5.00
N ILE A 91 -3.47 3.93 4.70
CA ILE A 91 -2.66 2.72 4.74
C ILE A 91 -2.34 2.34 3.28
N GLY A 92 -1.21 2.85 2.79
CA GLY A 92 -0.74 2.65 1.43
C GLY A 92 -0.02 1.31 1.22
N GLY A 93 0.84 1.28 0.20
CA GLY A 93 1.72 0.13 -0.06
C GLY A 93 2.91 0.10 0.89
N GLY A 94 3.65 1.20 1.00
CA GLY A 94 4.89 1.31 1.79
C GLY A 94 4.76 2.11 3.08
N THR A 95 3.77 3.01 3.20
CA THR A 95 3.60 3.88 4.37
C THR A 95 2.18 3.83 4.90
N THR A 96 2.05 4.08 6.21
CA THR A 96 0.80 4.42 6.87
C THR A 96 0.92 5.83 7.39
N ASP A 97 0.12 6.73 6.86
CA ASP A 97 0.12 8.15 7.18
C ASP A 97 -1.14 8.54 7.94
N VAL A 98 -0.99 9.35 8.98
CA VAL A 98 -2.10 9.83 9.82
C VAL A 98 -2.10 11.35 9.85
N MET A 99 -3.26 11.93 9.67
CA MET A 99 -3.44 13.37 9.82
C MET A 99 -4.74 13.68 10.56
N ILE A 100 -4.69 14.68 11.44
CA ILE A 100 -5.85 15.26 12.12
C ILE A 100 -5.96 16.71 11.74
N ALA A 101 -7.10 17.10 11.19
CA ALA A 101 -7.40 18.48 10.85
C ALA A 101 -8.71 18.95 11.50
N GLU A 102 -8.74 20.20 11.92
CA GLU A 102 -9.91 20.89 12.42
C GLU A 102 -10.47 21.82 11.33
N TYR A 103 -11.72 21.65 11.05
CA TYR A 103 -12.48 22.39 10.06
C TYR A 103 -13.44 23.34 10.76
N THR A 104 -13.46 24.58 10.32
CA THR A 104 -14.35 25.62 10.87
C THR A 104 -14.95 26.42 9.71
N ASP A 105 -16.24 26.67 9.75
CA ASP A 105 -16.86 27.62 8.82
C ASP A 105 -16.42 29.04 9.15
N ARG A 106 -15.73 29.69 8.22
CA ARG A 106 -15.26 31.08 8.39
C ARG A 106 -16.34 32.12 8.20
N LEU A 107 -17.40 31.76 7.47
CA LEU A 107 -18.47 32.67 7.11
C LEU A 107 -19.81 31.95 7.27
N PRO A 108 -20.30 31.78 8.52
CA PRO A 108 -21.57 31.14 8.78
C PRO A 108 -22.70 31.72 7.92
N GLY A 109 -23.45 30.84 7.26
CA GLY A 109 -24.54 31.24 6.36
C GLY A 109 -24.15 31.55 4.92
N THR A 110 -22.87 31.56 4.56
CA THR A 110 -22.42 31.73 3.15
C THR A 110 -22.03 30.44 2.47
N GLY A 111 -21.72 29.39 3.24
CA GLY A 111 -21.37 28.05 2.74
C GLY A 111 -20.08 27.97 1.92
N THR A 112 -19.27 29.01 1.90
CA THR A 112 -18.24 29.16 0.85
C THR A 112 -16.79 29.19 1.32
N ALA A 113 -16.50 29.24 2.62
CA ALA A 113 -15.12 29.35 3.10
C ALA A 113 -14.85 28.49 4.34
N LEU A 114 -14.15 27.37 4.14
CA LEU A 114 -13.62 26.56 5.22
C LEU A 114 -12.25 27.09 5.70
N SER A 115 -12.06 27.14 7.00
CA SER A 115 -10.75 27.23 7.62
C SER A 115 -10.30 25.83 7.98
N ILE A 116 -9.12 25.46 7.53
CA ILE A 116 -8.50 24.16 7.83
C ILE A 116 -7.28 24.42 8.71
N LYS A 117 -7.26 23.81 9.88
CA LYS A 117 -6.12 23.84 10.79
C LYS A 117 -5.62 22.42 11.03
N ARG A 118 -4.43 22.12 10.56
CA ARG A 118 -3.78 20.84 10.86
C ARG A 118 -3.40 20.81 12.34
N LEU A 119 -3.87 19.79 13.06
CA LEU A 119 -3.61 19.57 14.48
C LEU A 119 -2.47 18.58 14.71
N PHE A 120 -2.41 17.52 13.88
CA PHE A 120 -1.42 16.47 13.99
C PHE A 120 -1.14 15.87 12.60
N GLN A 121 0.10 15.43 12.40
CA GLN A 121 0.51 14.62 11.24
C GLN A 121 1.70 13.77 11.63
N ASP A 122 1.65 12.49 11.25
CA ASP A 122 2.71 11.50 11.44
C ASP A 122 2.63 10.41 10.37
N GLY A 123 3.69 9.63 10.21
CA GLY A 123 3.73 8.53 9.27
C GLY A 123 4.77 7.49 9.66
N VAL A 124 4.48 6.23 9.31
CA VAL A 124 5.41 5.10 9.51
C VAL A 124 5.57 4.31 8.22
N SER A 125 6.78 3.79 7.98
CA SER A 125 7.09 2.94 6.82
C SER A 125 6.69 1.49 7.09
N ILE A 126 5.43 1.26 7.48
CA ILE A 126 4.82 -0.05 7.74
C ILE A 126 3.44 -0.02 7.10
N ALA A 127 3.23 -0.84 6.07
CA ALA A 127 1.96 -0.89 5.34
C ALA A 127 1.83 -2.18 4.51
N GLY A 128 1.25 -2.11 3.32
CA GLY A 128 0.93 -3.24 2.47
C GLY A 128 2.11 -4.11 2.05
N ASP A 129 3.27 -3.52 1.83
CA ASP A 129 4.48 -4.26 1.43
C ASP A 129 4.98 -5.17 2.57
N GLU A 130 4.91 -4.69 3.81
CA GLU A 130 5.24 -5.51 4.98
C GLU A 130 4.21 -6.63 5.21
N ILE A 131 2.94 -6.42 4.86
CA ILE A 131 1.92 -7.49 4.87
C ILE A 131 2.23 -8.54 3.80
N CYS A 132 2.56 -8.13 2.57
CA CYS A 132 2.97 -9.05 1.51
C CYS A 132 4.21 -9.85 1.93
N ARG A 133 5.18 -9.20 2.57
CA ARG A 133 6.36 -9.87 3.13
C ARG A 133 5.96 -10.89 4.19
N ALA A 134 5.12 -10.52 5.16
CA ALA A 134 4.64 -11.44 6.20
C ALA A 134 3.86 -12.63 5.61
N ILE A 135 3.04 -12.42 4.58
CA ILE A 135 2.36 -13.50 3.87
C ILE A 135 3.38 -14.49 3.27
N VAL A 136 4.42 -13.99 2.61
CA VAL A 136 5.44 -14.88 2.04
C VAL A 136 6.21 -15.62 3.14
N GLU A 137 6.66 -14.93 4.17
CA GLU A 137 7.49 -15.51 5.23
C GLU A 137 6.71 -16.48 6.14
N ASP A 138 5.48 -16.13 6.53
CA ASP A 138 4.71 -16.86 7.54
C ASP A 138 3.73 -17.87 6.95
N ILE A 139 3.32 -17.70 5.67
CA ILE A 139 2.31 -18.57 5.05
C ILE A 139 2.91 -19.36 3.87
N VAL A 140 3.54 -18.67 2.91
CA VAL A 140 4.02 -19.31 1.68
C VAL A 140 5.25 -20.16 1.92
N PHE A 141 6.28 -19.60 2.54
CA PHE A 141 7.54 -20.33 2.80
C PHE A 141 7.36 -21.59 3.64
N PRO A 142 6.60 -21.61 4.74
CA PRO A 142 6.35 -22.85 5.46
C PRO A 142 5.77 -23.95 4.58
N GLN A 143 4.83 -23.64 3.71
CA GLN A 143 4.21 -24.62 2.82
C GLN A 143 5.21 -25.18 1.79
N VAL A 144 6.09 -24.33 1.25
CA VAL A 144 7.17 -24.77 0.37
C VAL A 144 8.15 -25.67 1.12
N LEU A 145 8.61 -25.22 2.31
CA LEU A 145 9.60 -25.93 3.10
C LEU A 145 9.10 -27.30 3.62
N ASP A 146 7.83 -27.38 3.98
CA ASP A 146 7.20 -28.66 4.42
C ASP A 146 7.20 -29.69 3.29
N GLN A 147 6.97 -29.26 2.04
CA GLN A 147 6.99 -30.14 0.88
C GLN A 147 8.41 -30.49 0.43
N LEU A 148 9.39 -29.64 0.67
CA LEU A 148 10.78 -29.91 0.34
C LEU A 148 11.49 -30.86 1.33
N GLY A 149 11.06 -30.85 2.59
CA GLY A 149 11.58 -31.74 3.63
C GLY A 149 13.09 -31.59 3.93
N SER A 150 13.73 -30.48 3.47
CA SER A 150 15.17 -30.26 3.58
C SER A 150 15.49 -29.04 4.46
N PRO A 151 16.29 -29.21 5.54
CA PRO A 151 16.73 -28.07 6.36
C PRO A 151 17.54 -27.02 5.57
N GLN A 152 18.28 -27.45 4.56
CA GLN A 152 19.08 -26.59 3.70
C GLN A 152 18.21 -25.70 2.80
N ALA A 153 17.01 -26.19 2.47
CA ALA A 153 16.05 -25.44 1.67
C ALA A 153 15.66 -24.10 2.33
N ARG A 154 15.54 -24.06 3.67
CA ARG A 154 15.19 -22.83 4.40
C ARG A 154 16.21 -21.70 4.13
N ALA A 155 17.51 -21.98 4.22
CA ALA A 155 18.53 -20.99 3.96
C ALA A 155 18.50 -20.50 2.51
N ARG A 156 18.31 -21.41 1.55
CA ARG A 156 18.19 -21.05 0.12
C ARG A 156 16.94 -20.24 -0.19
N MET A 157 15.81 -20.58 0.43
CA MET A 157 14.56 -19.82 0.25
C MET A 157 14.69 -18.37 0.77
N SER A 158 15.32 -18.18 1.93
CA SER A 158 15.56 -16.84 2.45
C SER A 158 16.43 -15.99 1.52
N HIS A 159 17.35 -16.59 0.78
CA HIS A 159 18.14 -15.89 -0.24
C HIS A 159 17.31 -15.47 -1.46
N LEU A 160 16.25 -16.17 -1.80
CA LEU A 160 15.37 -15.81 -2.91
C LEU A 160 14.33 -14.72 -2.54
N PHE A 161 14.15 -14.42 -1.27
CA PHE A 161 13.19 -13.43 -0.83
C PHE A 161 13.73 -12.43 0.20
N GLY A 162 14.35 -12.91 1.28
CA GLY A 162 14.74 -12.08 2.43
C GLY A 162 16.04 -11.29 2.24
N GLU A 163 16.52 -10.69 3.30
CA GLU A 163 17.86 -10.11 3.39
C GLU A 163 18.86 -11.25 3.43
N GLY A 164 19.48 -11.51 2.30
CA GLY A 164 20.51 -12.55 2.21
C GLY A 164 21.84 -12.07 2.75
N ASP A 165 22.62 -13.00 3.27
CA ASP A 165 23.98 -12.75 3.70
C ASP A 165 24.85 -12.27 2.52
N ALA A 166 25.62 -11.19 2.71
CA ALA A 166 26.41 -10.52 1.68
C ALA A 166 27.53 -11.41 1.04
N GLY A 167 27.59 -12.69 1.42
CA GLY A 167 28.62 -13.63 0.97
C GLY A 167 28.39 -14.32 -0.38
N HIS A 168 27.19 -14.21 -0.99
CA HIS A 168 26.84 -15.02 -2.16
C HIS A 168 27.04 -14.37 -3.54
N GLY A 169 27.52 -13.15 -3.63
CA GLY A 169 27.84 -12.49 -4.91
C GLY A 169 26.64 -11.93 -5.67
N ALA A 170 26.92 -11.10 -6.68
CA ALA A 170 25.93 -10.29 -7.42
C ALA A 170 24.89 -11.10 -8.20
N SER A 171 25.16 -12.38 -8.52
CA SER A 171 24.25 -13.17 -9.35
C SER A 171 22.94 -13.52 -8.64
N TRP A 172 22.98 -13.86 -7.36
CA TRP A 172 21.78 -14.22 -6.61
C TRP A 172 20.97 -12.97 -6.22
N GLU A 173 21.61 -11.82 -6.00
CA GLU A 173 20.89 -10.54 -5.81
C GLU A 173 20.08 -10.18 -7.04
N THR A 174 20.66 -10.39 -8.23
CA THR A 174 19.96 -10.22 -9.50
C THR A 174 18.79 -11.20 -9.63
N LEU A 175 19.00 -12.48 -9.27
CA LEU A 175 17.94 -13.47 -9.30
C LEU A 175 16.81 -13.12 -8.33
N ARG A 176 17.13 -12.73 -7.08
CA ARG A 176 16.16 -12.28 -6.09
C ARG A 176 15.36 -11.08 -6.59
N GLY A 177 16.05 -10.05 -7.13
CA GLY A 177 15.42 -8.86 -7.70
C GLY A 177 14.43 -9.16 -8.83
N ARG A 178 14.49 -10.34 -9.43
CA ARG A 178 13.58 -10.82 -10.48
C ARG A 178 12.50 -11.77 -9.95
N VAL A 179 12.86 -12.69 -9.06
CA VAL A 179 11.93 -13.69 -8.50
C VAL A 179 10.90 -13.04 -7.58
N VAL A 180 11.30 -12.07 -6.76
CA VAL A 180 10.39 -11.37 -5.86
C VAL A 180 9.23 -10.73 -6.63
N PRO A 181 9.44 -9.82 -7.60
CA PRO A 181 8.32 -9.19 -8.30
C PRO A 181 7.57 -10.10 -9.28
N GLN A 182 8.19 -11.20 -9.76
CA GLN A 182 7.57 -12.06 -10.76
C GLN A 182 6.90 -13.31 -10.18
N PHE A 183 7.25 -13.73 -8.98
CA PHE A 183 6.67 -14.94 -8.36
C PHE A 183 6.14 -14.68 -6.94
N TRP A 184 6.98 -14.24 -5.99
CA TRP A 184 6.58 -14.14 -4.59
C TRP A 184 5.52 -13.08 -4.33
N LEU A 185 5.68 -11.88 -4.87
CA LEU A 185 4.69 -10.80 -4.67
C LEU A 185 3.36 -11.08 -5.39
N PRO A 186 3.32 -11.55 -6.65
CA PRO A 186 2.06 -11.97 -7.27
C PRO A 186 1.36 -13.09 -6.48
N LEU A 187 2.10 -14.07 -5.97
CA LEU A 187 1.54 -15.13 -5.13
C LEU A 187 0.99 -14.57 -3.80
N ALA A 188 1.74 -13.69 -3.12
CA ALA A 188 1.26 -13.02 -1.91
C ALA A 188 -0.02 -12.21 -2.16
N ARG A 189 -0.14 -11.57 -3.32
CA ARG A 189 -1.36 -10.84 -3.71
C ARG A 189 -2.57 -11.75 -3.92
N CYS A 190 -2.37 -13.01 -4.30
CA CYS A 190 -3.46 -14.00 -4.32
C CYS A 190 -3.99 -14.28 -2.91
N TYR A 191 -3.09 -14.41 -1.92
CA TYR A 191 -3.50 -14.51 -0.51
C TYR A 191 -4.15 -13.21 -0.02
N TRP A 192 -3.61 -12.06 -0.38
CA TRP A 192 -4.18 -10.75 -0.06
C TRP A 192 -5.64 -10.62 -0.51
N ALA A 193 -5.96 -11.11 -1.72
CA ALA A 193 -7.32 -11.07 -2.25
C ALA A 193 -8.34 -11.77 -1.34
N LEU A 194 -7.93 -12.82 -0.60
CA LEU A 194 -8.80 -13.46 0.40
C LEU A 194 -9.15 -12.49 1.54
N GLY A 195 -8.18 -11.69 1.97
CA GLY A 195 -8.38 -10.65 3.00
C GLY A 195 -9.34 -9.54 2.54
N GLU A 196 -9.39 -9.26 1.24
CA GLU A 196 -10.36 -8.35 0.62
C GLU A 196 -11.74 -9.02 0.42
N GLY A 197 -11.84 -10.34 0.64
CA GLY A 197 -13.08 -11.11 0.53
C GLY A 197 -13.25 -11.84 -0.79
N PHE A 198 -12.17 -12.08 -1.53
CA PHE A 198 -12.21 -12.96 -2.70
C PHE A 198 -12.60 -14.39 -2.26
N GLU A 199 -13.57 -14.96 -2.93
CA GLU A 199 -14.04 -16.32 -2.67
C GLU A 199 -13.41 -17.28 -3.68
N ILE A 200 -12.73 -18.31 -3.16
CA ILE A 200 -12.18 -19.38 -3.98
C ILE A 200 -13.36 -20.17 -4.55
N PRO A 201 -13.38 -20.45 -5.88
CA PRO A 201 -14.43 -21.24 -6.51
C PRO A 201 -14.63 -22.60 -5.80
N GLU A 202 -15.88 -23.06 -5.68
CA GLU A 202 -16.26 -24.26 -4.92
C GLU A 202 -15.44 -25.49 -5.29
N HIS A 203 -15.12 -25.68 -6.58
CA HIS A 203 -14.34 -26.84 -7.05
C HIS A 203 -12.87 -26.81 -6.60
N PHE A 204 -12.38 -25.67 -6.09
CA PHE A 204 -11.06 -25.50 -5.50
C PHE A 204 -11.10 -25.35 -3.97
N ALA A 205 -12.29 -25.16 -3.39
CA ALA A 205 -12.44 -24.91 -1.97
C ALA A 205 -11.90 -26.07 -1.10
N GLY A 206 -11.11 -25.72 -0.09
CA GLY A 206 -10.61 -26.65 0.92
C GLY A 206 -9.47 -27.57 0.47
N ARG A 207 -9.00 -27.50 -0.78
CA ARG A 207 -7.84 -28.25 -1.26
C ARG A 207 -6.61 -27.38 -1.49
N MET A 208 -5.47 -27.99 -1.60
CA MET A 208 -4.25 -27.31 -2.05
C MET A 208 -4.28 -27.14 -3.57
N LEU A 209 -3.78 -26.00 -4.06
CA LEU A 209 -3.75 -25.63 -5.46
C LEU A 209 -2.32 -25.68 -6.00
N THR A 210 -2.17 -26.16 -7.22
CA THR A 210 -0.94 -25.98 -8.01
C THR A 210 -0.79 -24.54 -8.47
N VAL A 211 0.41 -24.15 -8.89
CA VAL A 211 0.65 -22.81 -9.46
C VAL A 211 -0.27 -22.55 -10.66
N SER A 212 -0.47 -23.53 -11.54
CA SER A 212 -1.36 -23.38 -12.71
C SER A 212 -2.83 -23.14 -12.30
N GLU A 213 -3.32 -23.82 -11.25
CA GLU A 213 -4.67 -23.60 -10.71
C GLU A 213 -4.81 -22.23 -10.06
N ILE A 214 -3.75 -21.73 -9.40
CA ILE A 214 -3.70 -20.38 -8.85
C ILE A 214 -3.77 -19.35 -9.98
N GLU A 215 -2.98 -19.52 -11.04
CA GLU A 215 -3.03 -18.65 -12.21
C GLU A 215 -4.44 -18.58 -12.81
N GLN A 216 -5.10 -19.72 -12.97
CA GLN A 216 -6.46 -19.79 -13.47
C GLN A 216 -7.48 -19.12 -12.51
N THR A 217 -7.31 -19.33 -11.21
CA THR A 217 -8.26 -18.84 -10.18
C THR A 217 -8.18 -17.33 -10.01
N PHE A 218 -6.96 -16.78 -9.98
CA PHE A 218 -6.73 -15.37 -9.67
C PHE A 218 -6.40 -14.50 -10.89
N GLY A 219 -6.26 -15.07 -12.08
CA GLY A 219 -5.92 -14.36 -13.30
C GLY A 219 -4.51 -13.74 -13.29
N VAL A 220 -3.57 -14.38 -12.61
CA VAL A 220 -2.17 -13.97 -12.49
C VAL A 220 -1.26 -14.84 -13.34
N SER A 221 -0.04 -14.38 -13.62
CA SER A 221 0.99 -15.20 -14.28
C SER A 221 2.14 -15.41 -13.29
N LEU A 222 2.38 -16.66 -12.93
CA LEU A 222 3.40 -17.10 -11.99
C LEU A 222 4.38 -18.08 -12.64
N SER A 223 3.89 -18.89 -13.56
CA SER A 223 4.66 -19.95 -14.24
C SER A 223 5.22 -19.50 -15.59
N GLY A 224 6.13 -20.29 -16.14
CA GLY A 224 6.61 -20.13 -17.52
C GLY A 224 7.63 -19.01 -17.74
N SER A 225 8.16 -18.40 -16.67
CA SER A 225 9.23 -17.42 -16.80
C SER A 225 10.61 -18.08 -16.70
N VAL A 226 11.59 -17.58 -17.44
CA VAL A 226 13.01 -17.95 -17.32
C VAL A 226 13.50 -17.79 -15.88
N VAL A 227 12.89 -16.84 -15.13
CA VAL A 227 13.21 -16.58 -13.74
C VAL A 227 12.84 -17.73 -12.81
N LEU A 228 11.71 -18.40 -13.09
CA LEU A 228 11.30 -19.57 -12.29
C LEU A 228 12.25 -20.75 -12.53
N GLU A 229 12.69 -20.97 -13.77
CA GLU A 229 13.68 -22.00 -14.10
C GLU A 229 15.04 -21.72 -13.42
N GLU A 230 15.46 -20.45 -13.35
CA GLU A 230 16.67 -20.05 -12.66
C GLU A 230 16.55 -20.27 -11.14
N ALA A 231 15.39 -19.95 -10.54
CA ALA A 231 15.12 -20.19 -9.12
C ALA A 231 15.07 -21.70 -8.81
N ASP A 232 14.46 -22.49 -9.69
CA ASP A 232 14.40 -23.95 -9.58
C ASP A 232 15.81 -24.56 -9.62
N ARG A 233 16.66 -24.09 -10.53
CA ARG A 233 18.08 -24.52 -10.59
C ARG A 233 18.82 -24.17 -9.31
N PHE A 234 18.63 -22.97 -8.78
CA PHE A 234 19.24 -22.52 -7.53
C PHE A 234 18.82 -23.37 -6.33
N LEU A 235 17.55 -23.77 -6.26
CA LEU A 235 17.04 -24.65 -5.20
C LEU A 235 17.49 -26.10 -5.38
N SER A 236 17.57 -26.59 -6.61
CA SER A 236 18.00 -27.97 -6.91
C SER A 236 19.45 -28.25 -6.52
N GLU A 237 20.30 -27.24 -6.37
CA GLU A 237 21.68 -27.41 -5.86
C GLU A 237 21.72 -27.96 -4.43
N VAL A 238 20.69 -27.75 -3.62
CA VAL A 238 20.66 -28.15 -2.19
C VAL A 238 19.50 -29.09 -1.86
N VAL A 239 18.52 -29.22 -2.74
CA VAL A 239 17.38 -30.13 -2.59
C VAL A 239 17.44 -31.15 -3.71
N PRO A 240 17.94 -32.38 -3.44
CA PRO A 240 17.89 -33.48 -4.41
C PRO A 240 16.44 -33.73 -4.86
N ASP A 241 16.24 -33.97 -6.13
CA ASP A 241 14.93 -34.23 -6.74
C ASP A 241 13.90 -33.09 -6.52
N PHE A 242 14.36 -31.83 -6.47
CA PHE A 242 13.49 -30.67 -6.37
C PHE A 242 12.43 -30.66 -7.49
N PRO A 243 11.14 -30.67 -7.16
CA PRO A 243 10.07 -30.80 -8.15
C PRO A 243 9.87 -29.57 -9.02
N GLY A 244 10.50 -28.44 -8.67
CA GLY A 244 10.24 -27.11 -9.22
C GLY A 244 9.15 -26.34 -8.47
N LEU A 245 9.30 -25.05 -8.34
CA LEU A 245 8.35 -24.16 -7.66
C LEU A 245 6.95 -24.23 -8.28
N GLY A 246 6.87 -24.45 -9.60
CA GLY A 246 5.62 -24.62 -10.32
C GLY A 246 4.78 -25.83 -9.89
N ASN A 247 5.40 -26.84 -9.27
CA ASN A 247 4.75 -28.08 -8.81
C ASN A 247 4.47 -28.10 -7.30
N ILE A 248 4.86 -27.04 -6.57
CA ILE A 248 4.51 -26.87 -5.16
C ILE A 248 3.00 -26.63 -5.04
N LEU A 249 2.41 -27.22 -4.01
CA LEU A 249 1.00 -27.08 -3.70
C LEU A 249 0.79 -26.02 -2.60
N PHE A 250 -0.19 -25.14 -2.78
CA PHE A 250 -0.48 -24.05 -1.86
C PHE A 250 -1.90 -24.14 -1.29
N LYS A 251 -2.02 -24.08 0.03
CA LYS A 251 -3.29 -23.98 0.72
C LYS A 251 -3.61 -22.51 1.00
N PHE A 252 -4.78 -22.08 0.58
CA PHE A 252 -5.29 -20.72 0.81
C PHE A 252 -6.16 -20.72 2.07
N ASP A 253 -5.65 -20.10 3.13
CA ASP A 253 -6.32 -19.98 4.44
C ASP A 253 -6.55 -18.49 4.75
N PRO A 254 -7.81 -18.00 4.71
CA PRO A 254 -8.13 -16.61 5.03
C PRO A 254 -7.71 -16.20 6.46
N GLU A 255 -7.82 -17.09 7.44
CA GLU A 255 -7.43 -16.80 8.81
C GLU A 255 -5.92 -16.59 8.95
N ALA A 256 -5.11 -17.29 8.15
CA ALA A 256 -3.67 -17.06 8.13
C ALA A 256 -3.33 -15.66 7.61
N VAL A 257 -4.08 -15.17 6.61
CA VAL A 257 -3.94 -13.80 6.10
C VAL A 257 -4.28 -12.78 7.17
N VAL A 258 -5.40 -12.97 7.90
CA VAL A 258 -5.79 -12.11 9.03
C VAL A 258 -4.68 -12.05 10.07
N ARG A 259 -4.08 -13.19 10.42
CA ARG A 259 -2.95 -13.23 11.37
C ARG A 259 -1.74 -12.45 10.87
N ALA A 260 -1.40 -12.55 9.58
CA ALA A 260 -0.29 -11.79 8.98
C ALA A 260 -0.55 -10.28 9.02
N VAL A 261 -1.77 -9.84 8.67
CA VAL A 261 -2.19 -8.43 8.75
C VAL A 261 -2.08 -7.90 10.18
N HIS A 262 -2.63 -8.63 11.15
CA HIS A 262 -2.58 -8.24 12.57
C HIS A 262 -1.15 -8.20 13.11
N LYS A 263 -0.28 -9.13 12.69
CA LYS A 263 1.15 -9.13 13.08
C LYS A 263 1.83 -7.82 12.66
N VAL A 264 1.50 -7.31 11.49
CA VAL A 264 2.15 -6.12 10.91
C VAL A 264 1.51 -4.83 11.41
N LEU A 265 0.19 -4.72 11.38
CA LEU A 265 -0.51 -3.44 11.56
C LEU A 265 -1.06 -3.18 12.94
N ARG A 266 -1.27 -4.22 13.77
CA ARG A 266 -1.94 -4.03 15.08
C ARG A 266 -1.25 -2.99 15.95
N GLU A 267 0.07 -3.06 16.08
CA GLU A 267 0.80 -2.16 16.96
C GLU A 267 0.83 -0.71 16.42
N PRO A 268 1.17 -0.45 15.15
CA PRO A 268 1.07 0.89 14.57
C PRO A 268 -0.34 1.50 14.69
N LEU A 269 -1.39 0.75 14.34
CA LEU A 269 -2.75 1.26 14.37
C LEU A 269 -3.24 1.54 15.80
N ARG A 270 -2.86 0.72 16.79
CA ARG A 270 -3.18 1.01 18.20
C ARG A 270 -2.54 2.30 18.68
N ARG A 271 -1.28 2.56 18.32
CA ARG A 271 -0.62 3.83 18.66
C ARG A 271 -1.36 5.02 18.07
N TYR A 272 -1.80 4.89 16.83
CA TYR A 272 -2.60 5.95 16.21
C TYR A 272 -3.98 6.09 16.86
N ALA A 273 -4.64 4.99 17.22
CA ALA A 273 -5.89 5.07 17.96
C ALA A 273 -5.74 5.81 19.31
N ASP A 274 -4.65 5.55 20.05
CA ASP A 274 -4.33 6.26 21.29
C ASP A 274 -4.09 7.77 21.06
N ILE A 275 -3.49 8.14 19.94
CA ILE A 275 -3.31 9.54 19.55
C ILE A 275 -4.64 10.16 19.18
N LEU A 276 -5.44 9.52 18.31
CA LEU A 276 -6.74 10.01 17.88
C LEU A 276 -7.67 10.28 19.07
N ALA A 277 -7.65 9.42 20.09
CA ALA A 277 -8.43 9.57 21.31
C ALA A 277 -8.09 10.87 22.09
N GLN A 278 -6.82 11.35 22.01
CA GLN A 278 -6.41 12.57 22.69
C GLN A 278 -6.89 13.85 21.99
N PHE A 279 -7.21 13.77 20.69
CA PHE A 279 -7.65 14.93 19.90
C PHE A 279 -9.17 15.07 19.83
N ASP A 280 -9.91 14.16 20.46
CA ASP A 280 -11.38 14.21 20.45
C ASP A 280 -11.92 14.34 19.00
N VAL A 281 -11.55 13.37 18.17
CA VAL A 281 -11.88 13.29 16.74
C VAL A 281 -13.36 12.97 16.55
N ASP A 282 -14.02 13.69 15.65
CA ASP A 282 -15.45 13.52 15.36
C ASP A 282 -15.67 12.49 14.24
N LEU A 283 -14.77 12.46 13.24
CA LEU A 283 -14.83 11.55 12.11
C LEU A 283 -13.46 10.93 11.81
N LEU A 284 -13.47 9.63 11.52
CA LEU A 284 -12.30 8.89 11.06
C LEU A 284 -12.50 8.42 9.61
N VAL A 285 -11.59 8.83 8.73
CA VAL A 285 -11.54 8.41 7.33
C VAL A 285 -10.40 7.40 7.16
N LEU A 286 -10.74 6.18 6.75
CA LEU A 286 -9.76 5.18 6.36
C LEU A 286 -9.53 5.28 4.85
N ALA A 287 -8.29 5.49 4.44
CA ALA A 287 -7.87 5.61 3.05
C ALA A 287 -6.76 4.60 2.71
N GLY A 288 -6.36 4.58 1.44
CA GLY A 288 -5.36 3.68 0.93
C GLY A 288 -5.89 2.27 0.63
N ARG A 289 -5.21 1.57 -0.28
CA ARG A 289 -5.68 0.25 -0.74
C ARG A 289 -5.69 -0.79 0.37
N THR A 290 -4.74 -0.72 1.30
CA THR A 290 -4.62 -1.66 2.40
C THR A 290 -5.82 -1.60 3.36
N SER A 291 -6.46 -0.44 3.49
CA SER A 291 -7.68 -0.26 4.31
C SER A 291 -8.89 -1.07 3.81
N ALA A 292 -8.85 -1.58 2.57
CA ALA A 292 -9.88 -2.45 2.01
C ALA A 292 -9.86 -3.88 2.62
N LEU A 293 -8.79 -4.27 3.32
CA LEU A 293 -8.74 -5.53 4.05
C LEU A 293 -9.77 -5.51 5.19
N LYS A 294 -10.72 -6.44 5.16
CA LYS A 294 -11.85 -6.45 6.12
C LYS A 294 -11.41 -6.46 7.58
N CYS A 295 -10.30 -7.14 7.90
CA CYS A 295 -9.79 -7.24 9.25
C CYS A 295 -9.13 -5.95 9.80
N ILE A 296 -8.93 -4.93 8.97
CA ILE A 296 -8.41 -3.62 9.43
C ILE A 296 -9.41 -2.91 10.35
N GLN A 297 -10.71 -3.07 10.07
CA GLN A 297 -11.76 -2.43 10.87
C GLN A 297 -11.89 -3.06 12.27
N ASP A 298 -11.31 -4.24 12.47
CA ASP A 298 -11.35 -4.97 13.74
C ASP A 298 -10.12 -4.69 14.63
N ILE A 299 -9.15 -3.91 14.15
CA ILE A 299 -7.93 -3.53 14.89
C ILE A 299 -8.17 -2.26 15.68
#